data_6af8c5643da0c760a1d7a727d49ad853
#
_entry.id   6af8c5643da0c760a1d7a727d49ad853
#
_cell.length_a   1.000
_cell.length_b   1.000
_cell.length_c   1.000
_cell.angle_alpha   90.00
_cell.angle_beta   90.00
_cell.angle_gamma   90.00
#
_symmetry.space_group_name_H-M   'P 1'
#
loop_
_entity.id
_entity.type
_entity.pdbx_description
1 polymer ?
#
loop_
_entity_poly.entity_id
_entity_poly.type
_entity_poly.pdbx_seq_one_letter_code
_entity_poly.pdbx_strand_id
1 'polypeptide(L)'
;MKKMILGWFLYGTAVGLCAQAPQGDFKGSIQIGQTTMPIVFHFGQQNGQPTTTMDSPAQGVFGFPVQSSECLSDGELTLKIPQIQFRYVGKVRSDSLIEGTVTQAGQSLPLNLVRTARKAGVSSELERPGTPKPPFPYREEEVSVTTKDGIKLSGSLTLPEGEGPFPAVLLISGSGPQDRNEEAWKYKPFLMIADCLTRQGIAVLRMDDRGTGKSGGRYADATLQLAATDAECALDYLLRRKDIRRGKTGLAGHSMGGTIAFRITAQRPQDVAFVLSLAGAAILGKDLM
;
A
#
# COMPACT_ATOMS: atom_id res chain seq x y z
N MET A 1 25.41 -53.26 58.64
CA MET A 1 25.09 -53.32 57.24
C MET A 1 23.78 -52.55 57.03
N LYS A 2 23.84 -51.28 56.65
CA LYS A 2 22.65 -50.42 56.36
C LYS A 2 22.40 -50.40 54.86
N LYS A 3 21.28 -50.91 54.39
CA LYS A 3 20.84 -50.85 53.02
C LYS A 3 20.21 -49.46 52.75
N MET A 4 20.85 -48.69 51.91
CA MET A 4 20.29 -47.45 51.34
C MET A 4 19.39 -47.78 50.16
N ILE A 5 18.10 -47.45 50.31
CA ILE A 5 17.12 -47.55 49.25
C ILE A 5 17.19 -46.21 48.48
N LEU A 6 17.63 -46.26 47.23
CA LEU A 6 17.70 -45.12 46.33
C LEU A 6 16.35 -44.98 45.63
N GLY A 7 15.53 -44.02 46.09
CA GLY A 7 14.27 -43.68 45.46
C GLY A 7 14.51 -42.89 44.17
N TRP A 8 14.08 -43.40 43.01
CA TRP A 8 14.04 -42.72 41.76
C TRP A 8 12.79 -41.83 41.73
N PHE A 9 12.97 -40.52 41.85
CA PHE A 9 11.93 -39.57 41.51
C PHE A 9 11.93 -39.39 39.98
N LEU A 10 10.93 -39.96 39.31
CA LEU A 10 10.56 -39.67 37.97
C LEU A 10 9.97 -38.24 37.94
N TYR A 11 10.75 -37.27 37.56
CA TYR A 11 10.24 -35.96 37.10
C TYR A 11 9.60 -36.19 35.75
N GLY A 12 8.29 -36.35 35.73
CA GLY A 12 7.48 -36.23 34.53
C GLY A 12 7.49 -34.77 34.08
N THR A 13 8.34 -34.43 33.11
CA THR A 13 8.20 -33.19 32.37
C THR A 13 6.92 -33.30 31.55
N ALA A 14 5.87 -32.66 32.02
CA ALA A 14 4.71 -32.35 31.17
C ALA A 14 5.22 -31.50 30.03
N VAL A 15 5.50 -32.13 28.89
CA VAL A 15 5.66 -31.42 27.63
C VAL A 15 4.27 -30.85 27.31
N GLY A 16 4.05 -29.57 27.67
CA GLY A 16 2.87 -28.85 27.24
C GLY A 16 2.83 -28.92 25.72
N LEU A 17 1.78 -29.53 25.16
CA LEU A 17 1.48 -29.41 23.74
C LEU A 17 1.35 -27.93 23.48
N CYS A 18 2.38 -27.33 22.90
CA CYS A 18 2.24 -26.03 22.23
C CYS A 18 1.14 -26.20 21.18
N ALA A 19 0.05 -25.44 21.28
CA ALA A 19 -0.92 -25.37 20.22
C ALA A 19 -0.16 -24.96 18.96
N GLN A 20 -0.14 -25.86 17.97
CA GLN A 20 0.63 -25.65 16.76
C GLN A 20 0.05 -24.45 16.03
N ALA A 21 0.88 -23.45 15.69
CA ALA A 21 0.43 -22.30 14.93
C ALA A 21 -0.33 -22.76 13.67
N PRO A 22 -1.42 -22.08 13.30
CA PRO A 22 -2.20 -22.48 12.14
C PRO A 22 -1.33 -22.55 10.88
N GLN A 23 -1.60 -23.53 10.01
CA GLN A 23 -0.92 -23.73 8.75
C GLN A 23 -1.94 -23.85 7.61
N GLY A 24 -1.62 -23.28 6.44
CA GLY A 24 -2.50 -23.30 5.28
C GLY A 24 -3.42 -22.08 5.19
N ASP A 25 -4.47 -22.20 4.41
CA ASP A 25 -5.34 -21.08 4.08
C ASP A 25 -6.61 -21.11 4.94
N PHE A 26 -6.95 -19.96 5.52
CA PHE A 26 -8.15 -19.78 6.34
C PHE A 26 -8.97 -18.61 5.82
N LYS A 27 -10.26 -18.84 5.57
CA LYS A 27 -11.17 -17.85 5.01
C LYS A 27 -12.28 -17.52 5.99
N GLY A 28 -12.60 -16.23 6.11
CA GLY A 28 -13.78 -15.70 6.77
C GLY A 28 -14.40 -14.56 5.98
N SER A 29 -15.41 -13.93 6.53
CA SER A 29 -16.04 -12.76 5.93
C SER A 29 -16.44 -11.76 7.01
N ILE A 30 -16.24 -10.49 6.72
CA ILE A 30 -16.67 -9.35 7.54
C ILE A 30 -17.94 -8.79 6.90
N GLN A 31 -18.94 -8.50 7.71
CA GLN A 31 -20.16 -7.83 7.27
C GLN A 31 -20.09 -6.34 7.61
N ILE A 32 -20.14 -5.46 6.59
CA ILE A 32 -20.16 -4.01 6.74
C ILE A 32 -21.44 -3.49 6.07
N GLY A 33 -22.45 -3.17 6.88
CA GLY A 33 -23.77 -2.87 6.35
C GLY A 33 -24.34 -4.01 5.52
N GLN A 34 -24.63 -3.76 4.25
CA GLN A 34 -25.13 -4.80 3.31
C GLN A 34 -24.02 -5.49 2.52
N THR A 35 -22.76 -5.10 2.71
CA THR A 35 -21.63 -5.63 1.95
C THR A 35 -20.91 -6.72 2.74
N THR A 36 -20.73 -7.89 2.12
CA THR A 36 -19.91 -8.97 2.66
C THR A 36 -18.51 -8.89 2.07
N MET A 37 -17.50 -8.77 2.92
CA MET A 37 -16.10 -8.69 2.53
C MET A 37 -15.38 -9.98 2.92
N PRO A 38 -15.02 -10.84 1.97
CA PRO A 38 -14.21 -12.02 2.24
C PRO A 38 -12.78 -11.65 2.59
N ILE A 39 -12.24 -12.29 3.62
CA ILE A 39 -10.83 -12.18 4.04
C ILE A 39 -10.24 -13.60 4.04
N VAL A 40 -9.03 -13.74 3.52
CA VAL A 40 -8.28 -15.00 3.57
C VAL A 40 -6.92 -14.74 4.20
N PHE A 41 -6.54 -15.54 5.18
CA PHE A 41 -5.18 -15.56 5.71
C PHE A 41 -4.46 -16.83 5.22
N HIS A 42 -3.23 -16.64 4.79
CA HIS A 42 -2.32 -17.70 4.35
C HIS A 42 -1.21 -17.84 5.38
N PHE A 43 -1.26 -18.91 6.16
CA PHE A 43 -0.22 -19.25 7.12
C PHE A 43 0.78 -20.21 6.49
N GLY A 44 2.03 -19.82 6.42
CA GLY A 44 3.08 -20.60 5.77
C GLY A 44 4.45 -20.40 6.40
N GLN A 45 5.47 -20.83 5.68
CA GLN A 45 6.87 -20.62 6.05
C GLN A 45 7.64 -20.16 4.82
N GLN A 46 8.58 -19.24 5.03
CA GLN A 46 9.55 -18.81 4.02
C GLN A 46 10.94 -18.86 4.65
N ASN A 47 11.86 -19.62 4.04
CA ASN A 47 13.21 -19.81 4.58
C ASN A 47 13.21 -20.34 6.03
N GLY A 48 12.25 -21.22 6.40
CA GLY A 48 12.12 -21.76 7.75
C GLY A 48 11.52 -20.82 8.78
N GLN A 49 11.16 -19.59 8.40
CA GLN A 49 10.50 -18.64 9.30
C GLN A 49 8.99 -18.60 9.02
N PRO A 50 8.14 -18.53 10.06
CA PRO A 50 6.70 -18.39 9.87
C PRO A 50 6.38 -17.11 9.11
N THR A 51 5.49 -17.22 8.13
CA THR A 51 4.98 -16.09 7.35
C THR A 51 3.47 -16.12 7.31
N THR A 52 2.85 -14.95 7.39
CA THR A 52 1.41 -14.82 7.23
C THR A 52 1.13 -13.71 6.24
N THR A 53 0.25 -13.99 5.27
CA THR A 53 -0.27 -12.96 4.36
C THR A 53 -1.79 -12.96 4.40
N MET A 54 -2.38 -11.85 3.96
CA MET A 54 -3.83 -11.63 3.93
C MET A 54 -4.29 -11.26 2.51
N ASP A 55 -5.40 -11.85 2.09
CA ASP A 55 -6.14 -11.41 0.91
C ASP A 55 -7.46 -10.75 1.32
N SER A 56 -7.82 -9.69 0.62
CA SER A 56 -9.15 -9.10 0.61
C SER A 56 -9.64 -8.99 -0.84
N PRO A 57 -10.21 -10.07 -1.42
CA PRO A 57 -10.56 -10.14 -2.84
C PRO A 57 -11.55 -9.06 -3.29
N ALA A 58 -12.48 -8.67 -2.42
CA ALA A 58 -13.45 -7.60 -2.72
C ALA A 58 -12.80 -6.23 -2.89
N GLN A 59 -11.60 -6.05 -2.33
CA GLN A 59 -10.79 -4.83 -2.45
C GLN A 59 -9.64 -4.98 -3.46
N GLY A 60 -9.55 -6.12 -4.17
CA GLY A 60 -8.46 -6.43 -5.08
C GLY A 60 -7.10 -6.60 -4.40
N VAL A 61 -7.07 -6.79 -3.08
CA VAL A 61 -5.85 -6.95 -2.28
C VAL A 61 -5.53 -8.42 -2.15
N PHE A 62 -4.28 -8.79 -2.49
CA PHE A 62 -3.79 -10.18 -2.40
C PHE A 62 -2.36 -10.21 -1.89
N GLY A 63 -2.04 -11.19 -1.04
CA GLY A 63 -0.70 -11.40 -0.51
C GLY A 63 -0.20 -10.28 0.41
N PHE A 64 -1.10 -9.54 1.05
CA PHE A 64 -0.72 -8.46 1.97
C PHE A 64 0.07 -9.03 3.15
N PRO A 65 1.29 -8.55 3.44
CA PRO A 65 2.07 -9.07 4.53
C PRO A 65 1.45 -8.73 5.88
N VAL A 66 1.24 -9.73 6.72
CA VAL A 66 0.88 -9.56 8.13
C VAL A 66 2.17 -9.35 8.91
N GLN A 67 2.34 -8.18 9.50
CA GLN A 67 3.59 -7.76 10.13
C GLN A 67 3.90 -8.51 11.43
N SER A 68 2.86 -8.89 12.18
CA SER A 68 2.98 -9.67 13.42
C SER A 68 1.92 -10.76 13.43
N SER A 69 2.36 -11.99 13.60
CA SER A 69 1.51 -13.18 13.74
C SER A 69 2.00 -13.97 14.95
N GLU A 70 1.28 -13.89 16.04
CA GLU A 70 1.63 -14.51 17.32
C GLU A 70 0.54 -15.52 17.71
N CYS A 71 0.93 -16.76 17.98
CA CYS A 71 0.05 -17.79 18.51
C CYS A 71 0.57 -18.24 19.87
N LEU A 72 -0.22 -18.02 20.92
CA LEU A 72 0.12 -18.41 22.29
C LEU A 72 -0.13 -19.89 22.53
N SER A 73 0.46 -20.43 23.59
CA SER A 73 0.33 -21.85 23.98
C SER A 73 -1.12 -22.26 24.30
N ASP A 74 -1.96 -21.31 24.67
CA ASP A 74 -3.39 -21.53 24.94
C ASP A 74 -4.25 -21.50 23.68
N GLY A 75 -3.63 -21.26 22.49
CA GLY A 75 -4.28 -21.19 21.19
C GLY A 75 -4.84 -19.80 20.83
N GLU A 76 -4.50 -18.76 21.59
CA GLU A 76 -4.83 -17.39 21.18
C GLU A 76 -3.92 -16.97 20.03
N LEU A 77 -4.54 -16.52 18.92
CA LEU A 77 -3.89 -16.00 17.73
C LEU A 77 -4.11 -14.50 17.62
N THR A 78 -3.03 -13.74 17.55
CA THR A 78 -3.07 -12.31 17.27
C THR A 78 -2.35 -12.01 15.95
N LEU A 79 -3.04 -11.31 15.02
CA LEU A 79 -2.48 -10.81 13.75
C LEU A 79 -2.57 -9.29 13.74
N LYS A 80 -1.47 -8.61 13.33
CA LYS A 80 -1.42 -7.14 13.28
C LYS A 80 -0.90 -6.67 11.92
N ILE A 81 -1.58 -5.67 11.39
CA ILE A 81 -1.19 -4.93 10.19
C ILE A 81 -1.34 -3.43 10.51
N PRO A 82 -0.32 -2.82 11.15
CA PRO A 82 -0.39 -1.44 11.65
C PRO A 82 -0.66 -0.40 10.55
N GLN A 83 -0.17 -0.62 9.33
CA GLN A 83 -0.33 0.30 8.20
C GLN A 83 -1.79 0.61 7.86
N ILE A 84 -2.69 -0.33 8.13
CA ILE A 84 -4.13 -0.17 7.90
C ILE A 84 -4.93 -0.25 9.21
N GLN A 85 -4.26 -0.08 10.36
CA GLN A 85 -4.84 -0.15 11.72
C GLN A 85 -5.68 -1.43 11.92
N PHE A 86 -5.23 -2.54 11.33
CA PHE A 86 -5.92 -3.83 11.39
C PHE A 86 -5.32 -4.70 12.49
N ARG A 87 -6.17 -5.24 13.36
CA ARG A 87 -5.82 -6.23 14.37
C ARG A 87 -6.89 -7.33 14.40
N TYR A 88 -6.47 -8.57 14.28
CA TYR A 88 -7.31 -9.74 14.50
C TYR A 88 -6.88 -10.43 15.79
N VAL A 89 -7.83 -10.81 16.61
CA VAL A 89 -7.62 -11.66 17.79
C VAL A 89 -8.61 -12.81 17.71
N GLY A 90 -8.11 -14.04 17.75
CA GLY A 90 -8.92 -15.25 17.64
C GLY A 90 -8.39 -16.38 18.48
N LYS A 91 -9.25 -17.35 18.71
CA LYS A 91 -8.96 -18.61 19.42
C LYS A 91 -8.98 -19.77 18.42
N VAL A 92 -7.86 -20.46 18.28
CA VAL A 92 -7.79 -21.70 17.50
C VAL A 92 -8.61 -22.77 18.22
N ARG A 93 -9.71 -23.19 17.60
CA ARG A 93 -10.64 -24.19 18.15
C ARG A 93 -10.33 -25.59 17.65
N SER A 94 -9.85 -25.67 16.41
CA SER A 94 -9.45 -26.94 15.79
C SER A 94 -8.50 -26.63 14.62
N ASP A 95 -8.01 -27.65 13.94
CA ASP A 95 -7.20 -27.53 12.73
C ASP A 95 -7.92 -26.80 11.58
N SER A 96 -9.24 -26.63 11.68
CA SER A 96 -10.07 -26.07 10.62
C SER A 96 -10.87 -24.82 11.02
N LEU A 97 -10.84 -24.41 12.30
CA LEU A 97 -11.65 -23.29 12.80
C LEU A 97 -10.86 -22.39 13.75
N ILE A 98 -10.89 -21.10 13.48
CA ILE A 98 -10.41 -20.04 14.37
C ILE A 98 -11.58 -19.07 14.57
N GLU A 99 -12.06 -18.93 15.80
CA GLU A 99 -13.10 -17.97 16.15
C GLU A 99 -12.47 -16.68 16.67
N GLY A 100 -12.90 -15.53 16.14
CA GLY A 100 -12.25 -14.29 16.54
C GLY A 100 -12.96 -13.03 16.10
N THR A 101 -12.28 -11.93 16.34
CA THR A 101 -12.73 -10.57 16.08
C THR A 101 -11.63 -9.79 15.39
N VAL A 102 -12.00 -9.04 14.37
CA VAL A 102 -11.15 -8.04 13.76
C VAL A 102 -11.49 -6.67 14.31
N THR A 103 -10.45 -5.87 14.57
CA THR A 103 -10.59 -4.45 14.91
C THR A 103 -9.85 -3.64 13.85
N GLN A 104 -10.54 -2.68 13.25
CA GLN A 104 -9.95 -1.76 12.28
C GLN A 104 -10.54 -0.36 12.47
N ALA A 105 -9.69 0.66 12.51
CA ALA A 105 -10.08 2.05 12.71
C ALA A 105 -11.06 2.26 13.89
N GLY A 106 -10.82 1.55 14.99
CA GLY A 106 -11.65 1.64 16.22
C GLY A 106 -12.94 0.83 16.20
N GLN A 107 -13.32 0.21 15.07
CA GLN A 107 -14.48 -0.68 14.98
C GLN A 107 -14.08 -2.14 15.12
N SER A 108 -14.88 -2.90 15.86
CA SER A 108 -14.67 -4.33 16.07
C SER A 108 -15.82 -5.13 15.48
N LEU A 109 -15.49 -6.13 14.66
CA LEU A 109 -16.45 -6.99 13.97
C LEU A 109 -16.05 -8.47 14.14
N PRO A 110 -17.02 -9.37 14.26
CA PRO A 110 -16.73 -10.81 14.31
C PRO A 110 -16.13 -11.27 12.98
N LEU A 111 -15.09 -12.10 13.06
CA LEU A 111 -14.46 -12.75 11.92
C LEU A 111 -14.02 -14.16 12.31
N ASN A 112 -14.84 -15.13 12.00
CA ASN A 112 -14.48 -16.53 12.14
C ASN A 112 -13.79 -17.02 10.87
N LEU A 113 -12.71 -17.76 11.02
CA LEU A 113 -11.86 -18.25 9.95
C LEU A 113 -11.99 -19.76 9.85
N VAL A 114 -12.35 -20.25 8.69
CA VAL A 114 -12.47 -21.69 8.39
C VAL A 114 -11.37 -22.07 7.41
N ARG A 115 -10.69 -23.19 7.67
CA ARG A 115 -9.68 -23.73 6.76
C ARG A 115 -10.30 -23.99 5.40
N THR A 116 -9.64 -23.53 4.37
CA THR A 116 -10.04 -23.80 2.98
C THR A 116 -8.98 -24.63 2.29
N ALA A 117 -9.40 -25.49 1.37
CA ALA A 117 -8.45 -26.19 0.52
C ALA A 117 -7.69 -25.15 -0.32
N ARG A 118 -6.37 -25.19 -0.27
CA ARG A 118 -5.52 -24.35 -1.12
C ARG A 118 -5.89 -24.65 -2.55
N LYS A 119 -6.47 -23.70 -3.27
CA LYS A 119 -6.58 -23.81 -4.73
C LYS A 119 -5.14 -23.78 -5.25
N ALA A 120 -4.64 -24.92 -5.67
CA ALA A 120 -3.38 -24.98 -6.38
C ALA A 120 -3.50 -24.06 -7.60
N GLY A 121 -2.71 -22.98 -7.65
CA GLY A 121 -2.66 -22.08 -8.80
C GLY A 121 -2.79 -20.59 -8.54
N VAL A 122 -3.02 -20.13 -7.29
CA VAL A 122 -2.79 -18.71 -7.02
C VAL A 122 -1.33 -18.58 -6.55
N SER A 123 -0.42 -18.53 -7.53
CA SER A 123 0.99 -18.23 -7.25
C SER A 123 1.08 -16.83 -6.63
N SER A 124 2.05 -16.63 -5.74
CA SER A 124 2.45 -15.33 -5.22
C SER A 124 2.93 -14.36 -6.33
N GLU A 125 2.93 -14.79 -7.57
CA GLU A 125 3.15 -14.04 -8.80
C GLU A 125 1.81 -13.76 -9.51
N LEU A 126 0.88 -13.10 -8.84
CA LEU A 126 -0.20 -12.43 -9.53
C LEU A 126 0.41 -11.29 -10.35
N GLU A 127 0.76 -11.60 -11.61
CA GLU A 127 0.88 -10.54 -12.61
C GLU A 127 -0.45 -9.80 -12.62
N ARG A 128 -0.41 -8.52 -12.24
CA ARG A 128 -1.62 -7.70 -12.27
C ARG A 128 -2.01 -7.46 -13.73
N PRO A 129 -3.19 -7.91 -14.18
CA PRO A 129 -3.65 -7.63 -15.53
C PRO A 129 -3.64 -6.13 -15.77
N GLY A 130 -3.10 -5.70 -16.91
CA GLY A 130 -3.11 -4.29 -17.29
C GLY A 130 -1.92 -3.46 -16.81
N THR A 131 -0.96 -3.99 -16.04
CA THR A 131 0.28 -3.25 -15.77
C THR A 131 1.07 -3.08 -17.07
N PRO A 132 1.33 -1.84 -17.53
CA PRO A 132 2.08 -1.58 -18.74
C PRO A 132 3.49 -2.14 -18.68
N LYS A 133 3.95 -2.73 -19.79
CA LYS A 133 5.31 -3.30 -19.90
C LYS A 133 6.03 -2.66 -21.09
N PRO A 134 7.34 -2.39 -20.97
CA PRO A 134 8.13 -1.94 -22.12
C PRO A 134 8.21 -3.03 -23.21
N PRO A 135 8.46 -2.64 -24.49
CA PRO A 135 8.70 -1.27 -24.94
C PRO A 135 7.42 -0.44 -24.96
N PHE A 136 7.51 0.81 -24.50
CA PHE A 136 6.38 1.74 -24.54
C PHE A 136 6.34 2.47 -25.91
N PRO A 137 5.15 2.78 -26.46
CA PRO A 137 5.01 3.56 -27.70
C PRO A 137 5.12 5.08 -27.44
N TYR A 138 5.88 5.47 -26.45
CA TYR A 138 6.11 6.84 -26.04
C TYR A 138 7.48 6.95 -25.36
N ARG A 139 7.98 8.17 -25.23
CA ARG A 139 9.27 8.44 -24.59
C ARG A 139 9.09 8.54 -23.07
N GLU A 140 9.97 7.90 -22.30
CA GLU A 140 10.07 8.04 -20.84
C GLU A 140 11.44 8.62 -20.48
N GLU A 141 11.44 9.67 -19.66
CA GLU A 141 12.64 10.34 -19.17
C GLU A 141 12.71 10.22 -17.66
N GLU A 142 13.84 9.78 -17.11
CA GLU A 142 14.16 9.96 -15.69
C GLU A 142 14.42 11.45 -15.46
N VAL A 143 13.78 12.01 -14.45
CA VAL A 143 13.91 13.42 -14.11
C VAL A 143 14.36 13.60 -12.67
N SER A 144 15.04 14.72 -12.41
CA SER A 144 15.42 15.14 -11.07
C SER A 144 14.97 16.57 -10.84
N VAL A 145 14.20 16.79 -9.77
CA VAL A 145 13.68 18.08 -9.37
C VAL A 145 14.32 18.48 -8.04
N THR A 146 14.95 19.64 -7.99
CA THR A 146 15.51 20.18 -6.75
C THR A 146 14.45 21.00 -6.03
N THR A 147 14.17 20.65 -4.80
CA THR A 147 13.21 21.34 -3.93
C THR A 147 13.77 22.66 -3.39
N LYS A 148 12.92 23.49 -2.78
CA LYS A 148 13.34 24.80 -2.21
C LYS A 148 14.39 24.66 -1.10
N ASP A 149 14.40 23.55 -0.38
CA ASP A 149 15.37 23.21 0.68
C ASP A 149 16.56 22.35 0.17
N GLY A 150 16.72 22.25 -1.15
CA GLY A 150 17.90 21.63 -1.79
C GLY A 150 17.86 20.10 -1.90
N ILE A 151 16.76 19.45 -1.56
CA ILE A 151 16.60 18.00 -1.73
C ILE A 151 16.34 17.68 -3.20
N LYS A 152 16.97 16.62 -3.70
CA LYS A 152 16.72 16.11 -5.05
C LYS A 152 15.62 15.05 -5.01
N LEU A 153 14.51 15.33 -5.65
CA LEU A 153 13.45 14.36 -5.89
C LEU A 153 13.65 13.72 -7.26
N SER A 154 13.45 12.43 -7.34
CA SER A 154 13.53 11.66 -8.58
C SER A 154 12.13 11.34 -9.10
N GLY A 155 11.99 11.28 -10.41
CA GLY A 155 10.70 11.00 -11.05
C GLY A 155 10.86 10.45 -12.46
N SER A 156 9.71 10.18 -13.09
CA SER A 156 9.61 9.81 -14.49
C SER A 156 8.63 10.75 -15.19
N LEU A 157 9.05 11.30 -16.32
CA LEU A 157 8.21 12.04 -17.25
C LEU A 157 7.97 11.20 -18.48
N THR A 158 6.71 10.85 -18.75
CA THR A 158 6.32 10.24 -20.02
C THR A 158 5.83 11.29 -20.99
N LEU A 159 6.29 11.22 -22.24
CA LEU A 159 6.02 12.19 -23.29
C LEU A 159 5.43 11.47 -24.51
N PRO A 160 4.31 11.94 -25.05
CA PRO A 160 3.73 11.38 -26.28
C PRO A 160 4.73 11.40 -27.44
N GLU A 161 4.44 10.64 -28.49
CA GLU A 161 5.16 10.75 -29.76
C GLU A 161 5.00 12.13 -30.38
N GLY A 162 6.04 12.62 -31.08
CA GLY A 162 6.06 13.92 -31.72
C GLY A 162 6.87 14.97 -30.97
N GLU A 163 6.76 16.23 -31.43
CA GLU A 163 7.62 17.33 -30.94
C GLU A 163 6.97 18.18 -29.82
N GLY A 164 5.67 18.07 -29.60
CA GLY A 164 4.95 18.91 -28.63
C GLY A 164 4.67 20.34 -29.17
N PRO A 165 4.36 21.32 -28.32
CA PRO A 165 4.20 21.20 -26.87
C PRO A 165 2.93 20.44 -26.47
N PHE A 166 3.09 19.50 -25.51
CA PHE A 166 2.00 18.63 -25.06
C PHE A 166 1.23 19.24 -23.87
N PRO A 167 -0.08 18.99 -23.74
CA PRO A 167 -0.74 19.11 -22.44
C PRO A 167 -0.08 18.16 -21.43
N ALA A 168 -0.12 18.51 -20.15
CA ALA A 168 0.58 17.72 -19.14
C ALA A 168 -0.23 17.53 -17.84
N VAL A 169 0.09 16.48 -17.11
CA VAL A 169 -0.44 16.20 -15.76
C VAL A 169 0.71 15.87 -14.83
N LEU A 170 0.73 16.51 -13.65
CA LEU A 170 1.51 16.04 -12.50
C LEU A 170 0.61 15.11 -11.67
N LEU A 171 1.03 13.86 -11.46
CA LEU A 171 0.41 12.96 -10.50
C LEU A 171 1.00 13.20 -9.11
N ILE A 172 0.14 13.36 -8.10
CA ILE A 172 0.51 13.65 -6.72
C ILE A 172 0.01 12.50 -5.84
N SER A 173 0.92 11.84 -5.15
CA SER A 173 0.69 10.65 -4.34
C SER A 173 -0.15 10.92 -3.08
N GLY A 174 -0.74 9.86 -2.55
CA GLY A 174 -1.46 9.85 -1.30
C GLY A 174 -0.55 9.86 -0.06
N SER A 175 -1.12 9.59 1.10
CA SER A 175 -0.40 9.49 2.36
C SER A 175 0.53 8.27 2.39
N GLY A 176 1.63 8.38 3.10
CA GLY A 176 2.64 7.33 3.23
C GLY A 176 3.85 7.58 2.33
N PRO A 177 4.94 6.80 2.49
CA PRO A 177 6.12 6.89 1.66
C PRO A 177 5.84 6.21 0.31
N GLN A 178 5.40 6.99 -0.68
CA GLN A 178 4.99 6.49 -1.98
C GLN A 178 6.11 6.61 -3.02
N ASP A 179 6.32 5.58 -3.80
CA ASP A 179 7.10 5.69 -5.03
C ASP A 179 6.28 6.38 -6.13
N ARG A 180 6.92 6.75 -7.22
CA ARG A 180 6.30 7.42 -8.38
C ARG A 180 5.14 6.65 -9.02
N ASN A 181 4.97 5.38 -8.70
CA ASN A 181 3.90 4.52 -9.23
C ASN A 181 2.75 4.32 -8.25
N GLU A 182 2.89 4.82 -7.01
CA GLU A 182 2.04 4.39 -5.87
C GLU A 182 1.97 2.87 -5.79
N GLU A 183 3.14 2.21 -5.91
CA GLU A 183 3.17 0.75 -5.98
C GLU A 183 2.72 0.12 -4.68
N ALA A 184 1.63 -0.61 -4.75
CA ALA A 184 1.13 -1.41 -3.66
C ALA A 184 0.80 -2.82 -4.18
N TRP A 185 1.36 -3.86 -3.51
CA TRP A 185 1.13 -5.29 -3.86
C TRP A 185 1.33 -5.60 -5.35
N LYS A 186 2.43 -5.12 -5.92
CA LYS A 186 2.77 -5.25 -7.35
C LYS A 186 1.76 -4.56 -8.29
N TYR A 187 0.85 -3.74 -7.77
CA TYR A 187 -0.04 -2.89 -8.55
C TYR A 187 0.54 -1.49 -8.63
N LYS A 188 0.59 -0.90 -9.82
CA LYS A 188 1.23 0.39 -10.11
C LYS A 188 0.21 1.36 -10.71
N PRO A 189 -0.74 1.88 -9.92
CA PRO A 189 -1.83 2.67 -10.44
C PRO A 189 -1.36 3.92 -11.19
N PHE A 190 -0.35 4.62 -10.71
CA PHE A 190 0.16 5.80 -11.39
C PHE A 190 0.88 5.48 -12.70
N LEU A 191 1.55 4.33 -12.81
CA LEU A 191 2.09 3.87 -14.08
C LEU A 191 0.97 3.59 -15.09
N MET A 192 -0.13 2.98 -14.66
CA MET A 192 -1.28 2.69 -15.54
C MET A 192 -1.96 3.97 -16.02
N ILE A 193 -2.16 4.94 -15.12
CA ILE A 193 -2.70 6.26 -15.48
C ILE A 193 -1.77 6.97 -16.46
N ALA A 194 -0.47 6.96 -16.18
CA ALA A 194 0.52 7.59 -17.05
C ALA A 194 0.56 6.96 -18.44
N ASP A 195 0.56 5.63 -18.55
CA ASP A 195 0.52 4.94 -19.84
C ASP A 195 -0.74 5.30 -20.63
N CYS A 196 -1.90 5.26 -19.97
CA CYS A 196 -3.17 5.61 -20.60
C CYS A 196 -3.18 7.05 -21.14
N LEU A 197 -2.79 8.02 -20.30
CA LEU A 197 -2.80 9.44 -20.68
C LEU A 197 -1.74 9.76 -21.73
N THR A 198 -0.55 9.15 -21.64
CA THR A 198 0.52 9.43 -22.61
C THR A 198 0.17 8.89 -23.99
N ARG A 199 -0.47 7.73 -24.08
CA ARG A 199 -1.03 7.23 -25.35
C ARG A 199 -2.13 8.12 -25.95
N GLN A 200 -2.79 8.94 -25.09
CA GLN A 200 -3.81 9.91 -25.50
C GLN A 200 -3.24 11.30 -25.79
N GLY A 201 -1.92 11.44 -25.88
CA GLY A 201 -1.26 12.71 -26.21
C GLY A 201 -1.03 13.67 -25.04
N ILE A 202 -1.07 13.18 -23.81
CA ILE A 202 -0.89 13.96 -22.58
C ILE A 202 0.41 13.52 -21.89
N ALA A 203 1.36 14.42 -21.69
CA ALA A 203 2.57 14.15 -20.92
C ALA A 203 2.24 13.96 -19.43
N VAL A 204 2.93 13.04 -18.76
CA VAL A 204 2.66 12.75 -17.35
C VAL A 204 3.95 12.73 -16.54
N LEU A 205 4.00 13.56 -15.49
CA LEU A 205 5.07 13.56 -14.50
C LEU A 205 4.64 12.84 -13.25
N ARG A 206 5.47 11.91 -12.78
CA ARG A 206 5.31 11.14 -11.54
C ARG A 206 6.60 11.26 -10.74
N MET A 207 6.51 11.53 -9.45
CA MET A 207 7.67 11.70 -8.58
C MET A 207 7.68 10.64 -7.48
N ASP A 208 8.86 10.19 -7.10
CA ASP A 208 9.04 9.50 -5.81
C ASP A 208 8.93 10.55 -4.69
N ASP A 209 8.20 10.25 -3.64
CA ASP A 209 8.10 11.12 -2.47
C ASP A 209 9.47 11.33 -1.81
N ARG A 210 9.61 12.42 -1.09
CA ARG A 210 10.79 12.70 -0.27
C ARG A 210 11.14 11.50 0.62
N GLY A 211 12.39 11.03 0.53
CA GLY A 211 12.89 9.87 1.30
C GLY A 211 12.37 8.51 0.84
N THR A 212 11.79 8.43 -0.37
CA THR A 212 11.26 7.20 -0.96
C THR A 212 11.88 6.96 -2.34
N GLY A 213 11.96 5.71 -2.76
CA GLY A 213 12.48 5.33 -4.08
C GLY A 213 13.89 5.85 -4.30
N LYS A 214 14.07 6.69 -5.33
CA LYS A 214 15.34 7.34 -5.66
C LYS A 214 15.43 8.79 -5.15
N SER A 215 14.39 9.30 -4.49
CA SER A 215 14.37 10.65 -3.93
C SER A 215 15.18 10.76 -2.66
N GLY A 216 15.89 11.88 -2.51
CA GLY A 216 16.63 12.24 -1.32
C GLY A 216 15.72 12.68 -0.16
N GLY A 217 16.36 13.03 0.98
CA GLY A 217 15.65 13.44 2.19
C GLY A 217 15.19 12.26 3.05
N ARG A 218 14.25 12.51 3.96
CA ARG A 218 13.65 11.50 4.84
C ARG A 218 12.14 11.67 4.86
N TYR A 219 11.41 10.58 4.69
CA TYR A 219 9.95 10.61 4.76
C TYR A 219 9.43 11.08 6.13
N ALA A 220 10.11 10.71 7.22
CA ALA A 220 9.74 11.12 8.57
C ALA A 220 9.65 12.65 8.78
N ASP A 221 10.31 13.43 7.92
CA ASP A 221 10.27 14.89 7.95
C ASP A 221 9.10 15.45 7.12
N ALA A 222 8.41 14.60 6.32
CA ALA A 222 7.35 15.02 5.41
C ALA A 222 6.09 15.42 6.16
N THR A 223 5.79 16.71 6.14
CA THR A 223 4.48 17.25 6.53
C THR A 223 3.64 17.49 5.27
N LEU A 224 2.31 17.64 5.42
CA LEU A 224 1.43 18.02 4.31
C LEU A 224 1.93 19.30 3.60
N GLN A 225 2.42 20.28 4.38
CA GLN A 225 2.97 21.52 3.83
C GLN A 225 4.22 21.26 2.99
N LEU A 226 5.12 20.41 3.47
CA LEU A 226 6.35 20.10 2.77
C LEU A 226 6.08 19.30 1.50
N ALA A 227 5.17 18.32 1.56
CA ALA A 227 4.73 17.57 0.39
C ALA A 227 4.07 18.48 -0.68
N ALA A 228 3.29 19.47 -0.26
CA ALA A 228 2.74 20.46 -1.18
C ALA A 228 3.86 21.30 -1.84
N THR A 229 4.88 21.73 -1.08
CA THR A 229 6.03 22.47 -1.61
C THR A 229 6.84 21.63 -2.60
N ASP A 230 7.02 20.33 -2.33
CA ASP A 230 7.69 19.40 -3.23
C ASP A 230 6.90 19.24 -4.55
N ALA A 231 5.58 19.10 -4.47
CA ALA A 231 4.71 19.05 -5.64
C ALA A 231 4.71 20.38 -6.44
N GLU A 232 4.79 21.54 -5.78
CA GLU A 232 4.98 22.83 -6.44
C GLU A 232 6.29 22.87 -7.24
N CYS A 233 7.39 22.35 -6.69
CA CYS A 233 8.66 22.27 -7.41
C CYS A 233 8.56 21.37 -8.66
N ALA A 234 7.82 20.26 -8.56
CA ALA A 234 7.56 19.39 -9.70
C ALA A 234 6.67 20.06 -10.76
N LEU A 235 5.66 20.82 -10.36
CA LEU A 235 4.87 21.65 -11.28
C LEU A 235 5.74 22.69 -11.97
N ASP A 236 6.60 23.39 -11.23
CA ASP A 236 7.53 24.39 -11.80
C ASP A 236 8.48 23.75 -12.80
N TYR A 237 8.92 22.52 -12.57
CA TYR A 237 9.71 21.77 -13.54
C TYR A 237 8.95 21.58 -14.86
N LEU A 238 7.70 21.13 -14.82
CA LEU A 238 6.86 20.99 -16.03
C LEU A 238 6.68 22.33 -16.75
N LEU A 239 6.34 23.37 -16.01
CA LEU A 239 6.05 24.70 -16.58
C LEU A 239 7.28 25.37 -17.23
N ARG A 240 8.50 24.97 -16.89
CA ARG A 240 9.73 25.46 -17.52
C ARG A 240 10.11 24.73 -18.81
N ARG A 241 9.51 23.59 -19.09
CA ARG A 241 9.82 22.80 -20.29
C ARG A 241 9.21 23.43 -21.55
N LYS A 242 9.95 23.41 -22.64
CA LYS A 242 9.51 23.93 -23.94
C LYS A 242 8.52 22.99 -24.64
N ASP A 243 8.63 21.71 -24.38
CA ASP A 243 7.78 20.64 -24.92
C ASP A 243 6.47 20.44 -24.14
N ILE A 244 6.22 21.26 -23.09
CA ILE A 244 4.98 21.28 -22.32
C ILE A 244 4.19 22.57 -22.56
N ARG A 245 2.88 22.43 -22.78
CA ARG A 245 1.96 23.54 -23.00
C ARG A 245 1.46 24.10 -21.66
N ARG A 246 2.04 25.20 -21.20
CA ARG A 246 1.76 25.82 -19.89
C ARG A 246 0.25 25.97 -19.59
N GLY A 247 -0.52 26.53 -20.51
CA GLY A 247 -1.96 26.75 -20.32
C GLY A 247 -2.82 25.47 -20.41
N LYS A 248 -2.22 24.28 -20.51
CA LYS A 248 -2.85 22.96 -20.55
C LYS A 248 -2.18 21.98 -19.59
N THR A 249 -1.59 22.49 -18.50
CA THR A 249 -0.99 21.68 -17.44
C THR A 249 -1.94 21.57 -16.26
N GLY A 250 -2.20 20.37 -15.79
CA GLY A 250 -3.10 20.11 -14.66
C GLY A 250 -2.45 19.26 -13.58
N LEU A 251 -3.19 19.05 -12.50
CA LEU A 251 -2.82 18.21 -11.35
C LEU A 251 -3.81 17.08 -11.21
N ALA A 252 -3.33 15.89 -10.93
CA ALA A 252 -4.18 14.76 -10.53
C ALA A 252 -3.61 14.17 -9.23
N GLY A 253 -4.37 14.24 -8.15
CA GLY A 253 -3.94 13.81 -6.83
C GLY A 253 -4.78 12.69 -6.26
N HIS A 254 -4.12 11.68 -5.71
CA HIS A 254 -4.78 10.60 -5.00
C HIS A 254 -4.83 10.89 -3.50
N SER A 255 -5.99 10.69 -2.85
CA SER A 255 -6.17 10.83 -1.41
C SER A 255 -5.62 12.19 -0.90
N MET A 256 -4.59 12.21 -0.04
CA MET A 256 -3.88 13.42 0.40
C MET A 256 -3.36 14.26 -0.77
N GLY A 257 -2.92 13.63 -1.87
CA GLY A 257 -2.50 14.31 -3.09
C GLY A 257 -3.60 15.13 -3.74
N GLY A 258 -4.87 14.72 -3.62
CA GLY A 258 -6.02 15.51 -4.04
C GLY A 258 -6.17 16.79 -3.23
N THR A 259 -5.98 16.73 -1.93
CA THR A 259 -5.96 17.92 -1.04
C THR A 259 -4.80 18.86 -1.40
N ILE A 260 -3.62 18.30 -1.69
CA ILE A 260 -2.45 19.07 -2.17
C ILE A 260 -2.76 19.75 -3.50
N ALA A 261 -3.36 19.03 -4.46
CA ALA A 261 -3.72 19.59 -5.76
C ALA A 261 -4.69 20.77 -5.66
N PHE A 262 -5.73 20.65 -4.83
CA PHE A 262 -6.65 21.77 -4.56
C PHE A 262 -5.94 22.98 -3.95
N ARG A 263 -5.05 22.73 -2.98
CA ARG A 263 -4.27 23.80 -2.33
C ARG A 263 -3.37 24.53 -3.31
N ILE A 264 -2.61 23.81 -4.14
CA ILE A 264 -1.74 24.42 -5.16
C ILE A 264 -2.58 25.23 -6.15
N THR A 265 -3.70 24.70 -6.61
CA THR A 265 -4.59 25.40 -7.55
C THR A 265 -5.16 26.67 -6.97
N ALA A 266 -5.56 26.67 -5.69
CA ALA A 266 -6.06 27.87 -5.02
C ALA A 266 -4.99 28.97 -4.89
N GLN A 267 -3.71 28.59 -4.76
CA GLN A 267 -2.59 29.54 -4.65
C GLN A 267 -2.05 29.97 -6.03
N ARG A 268 -2.20 29.12 -7.04
CA ARG A 268 -1.61 29.28 -8.38
C ARG A 268 -2.63 29.03 -9.51
N PRO A 269 -3.80 29.72 -9.50
CA PRO A 269 -4.88 29.42 -10.45
C PRO A 269 -4.50 29.66 -11.92
N GLN A 270 -3.50 30.50 -12.18
CA GLN A 270 -3.00 30.78 -13.55
C GLN A 270 -2.07 29.69 -14.10
N ASP A 271 -1.50 28.84 -13.23
CA ASP A 271 -0.55 27.79 -13.59
C ASP A 271 -1.21 26.41 -13.77
N VAL A 272 -2.43 26.23 -13.23
CA VAL A 272 -3.14 24.95 -13.21
C VAL A 272 -4.44 25.07 -14.03
N ALA A 273 -4.48 24.37 -15.15
CA ALA A 273 -5.63 24.40 -16.06
C ALA A 273 -6.81 23.55 -15.58
N PHE A 274 -6.55 22.49 -14.83
CA PHE A 274 -7.57 21.58 -14.28
C PHE A 274 -7.02 20.77 -13.09
N VAL A 275 -7.92 20.25 -12.28
CA VAL A 275 -7.61 19.33 -11.17
C VAL A 275 -8.47 18.09 -11.29
N LEU A 276 -7.85 16.93 -11.10
CA LEU A 276 -8.51 15.65 -10.90
C LEU A 276 -8.24 15.18 -9.46
N SER A 277 -9.29 14.99 -8.68
CA SER A 277 -9.19 14.43 -7.33
C SER A 277 -9.62 12.96 -7.35
N LEU A 278 -8.68 12.07 -7.10
CA LEU A 278 -8.90 10.63 -7.01
C LEU A 278 -9.03 10.27 -5.52
N ALA A 279 -10.27 10.14 -5.04
CA ALA A 279 -10.59 9.86 -3.64
C ALA A 279 -9.96 10.87 -2.64
N GLY A 280 -9.69 12.11 -3.07
CA GLY A 280 -9.20 13.18 -2.20
C GLY A 280 -10.34 13.82 -1.41
N ALA A 281 -10.05 14.23 -0.16
CA ALA A 281 -11.01 14.94 0.65
C ALA A 281 -11.22 16.36 0.14
N ALA A 282 -12.47 16.72 -0.14
CA ALA A 282 -12.90 18.06 -0.54
C ALA A 282 -13.41 18.89 0.63
N ILE A 283 -13.21 18.43 1.88
CA ILE A 283 -13.62 19.11 3.10
C ILE A 283 -12.40 19.41 3.98
N LEU A 284 -12.58 20.31 4.96
CA LEU A 284 -11.50 20.62 5.89
C LEU A 284 -11.13 19.39 6.73
N GLY A 285 -9.82 19.17 6.95
CA GLY A 285 -9.33 18.00 7.67
C GLY A 285 -9.91 17.82 9.08
N LYS A 286 -10.27 18.94 9.76
CA LYS A 286 -10.99 18.92 11.06
C LYS A 286 -12.39 18.33 10.98
N ASP A 287 -13.00 18.28 9.80
CA ASP A 287 -14.36 17.79 9.57
C ASP A 287 -14.35 16.32 9.08
N LEU A 288 -13.14 15.72 9.00
CA LEU A 288 -12.91 14.33 8.58
C LEU A 288 -12.79 13.34 9.75
N MET A 289 -12.62 13.84 11.01
CA MET A 289 -12.41 13.02 12.21
C MET A 289 -13.63 12.94 13.11
#